data_d93d29537e66518c2689f6d0a02809bf
#
_entry.id   d93d29537e66518c2689f6d0a02809bf
#
_cell.length_a   1.000
_cell.length_b   1.000
_cell.length_c   1.000
_cell.angle_alpha   90.00
_cell.angle_beta   90.00
_cell.angle_gamma   90.00
#
_symmetry.space_group_name_H-M   'P 1'
#
loop_
_entity.id
_entity.type
_entity.pdbx_description
1 polymer ?
#
loop_
_entity_poly.entity_id
_entity_poly.type
_entity_poly.pdbx_seq_one_letter_code
_entity_poly.pdbx_strand_id
1 'polypeptide(L)'
;MVVGRIGEMMKLKKYFLIGMTALLVVVSCNNKKDNKNKEKVKVVGVKKDISKEEIKKYSEYLKISEEPNSEEWNDFFTEIKKDEFFEKNGNIKDISGEIISIVNLDDSINLIGEYIKEITDEMQKRPKMESIDKNAENLVDSLIQEQKVLTEINDYFEKGDYKTDKLGKVDELNEKYKVVLRNRIENSKILSNSLHEFAEAINKKMEAQLQMDGKTAKLSILKFVNSADRFAEAAFSKNNLNFDEEEIKGLEKANNELQKAYENIAKMTVENAKKENISESDFKKIKESSEILSENTQKMLTGVKNQNIQEVVISASNILSAKTDLENVFNVLLMQNNK
;
A
#
# COMPACT_ATOMS: atom_id res chain seq x y z
N MET A 1 21.41 -3.52 16.26
CA MET A 1 21.28 -2.19 15.63
C MET A 1 20.67 -2.25 14.22
N VAL A 2 20.78 -3.35 13.46
CA VAL A 2 20.15 -3.52 12.12
C VAL A 2 18.63 -3.81 12.25
N VAL A 3 18.21 -4.60 13.22
CA VAL A 3 16.80 -5.00 13.44
C VAL A 3 15.89 -3.79 13.74
N GLY A 4 16.38 -2.80 14.51
CA GLY A 4 15.60 -1.57 14.77
C GLY A 4 15.34 -0.71 13.53
N ARG A 5 16.21 -0.77 12.50
CA ARG A 5 16.05 -0.01 11.25
C ARG A 5 15.09 -0.67 10.26
N ILE A 6 14.97 -1.99 10.32
CA ILE A 6 13.97 -2.74 9.53
C ILE A 6 12.56 -2.38 10.02
N GLY A 7 12.35 -2.28 11.34
CA GLY A 7 11.07 -1.82 11.92
C GLY A 7 10.69 -0.38 11.54
N GLU A 8 11.67 0.51 11.30
CA GLU A 8 11.40 1.86 10.77
C GLU A 8 10.98 1.83 9.30
N MET A 9 11.59 0.96 8.48
CA MET A 9 11.17 0.78 7.08
C MET A 9 9.76 0.18 6.95
N MET A 10 9.35 -0.70 7.86
CA MET A 10 7.99 -1.24 7.90
C MET A 10 6.96 -0.14 8.23
N LYS A 11 7.31 0.82 9.10
CA LYS A 11 6.51 2.04 9.29
C LYS A 11 6.44 2.91 8.04
N LEU A 12 7.50 2.96 7.23
CA LEU A 12 7.55 3.70 5.97
C LEU A 12 6.58 3.13 4.92
N LYS A 13 6.37 1.80 4.87
CA LYS A 13 5.37 1.15 4.01
C LYS A 13 3.94 1.61 4.32
N LYS A 14 3.64 1.83 5.60
CA LYS A 14 2.34 2.33 6.08
C LYS A 14 2.03 3.74 5.57
N TYR A 15 3.03 4.61 5.46
CA TYR A 15 2.87 5.96 4.91
C TYR A 15 2.74 5.98 3.38
N PHE A 16 3.26 4.97 2.69
CA PHE A 16 3.16 4.87 1.23
C PHE A 16 1.72 4.64 0.73
N LEU A 17 0.97 3.76 1.39
CA LEU A 17 -0.44 3.52 1.07
C LEU A 17 -1.33 4.72 1.39
N ILE A 18 -1.04 5.47 2.47
CA ILE A 18 -1.77 6.68 2.85
C ILE A 18 -1.66 7.77 1.77
N GLY A 19 -0.51 7.91 1.12
CA GLY A 19 -0.31 8.88 0.05
C GLY A 19 -1.20 8.64 -1.17
N MET A 20 -1.44 7.38 -1.56
CA MET A 20 -2.38 7.04 -2.64
C MET A 20 -3.83 7.45 -2.34
N THR A 21 -4.25 7.46 -1.06
CA THR A 21 -5.63 7.85 -0.67
C THR A 21 -5.90 9.34 -0.85
N ALA A 22 -4.90 10.18 -0.73
CA ALA A 22 -5.06 11.63 -0.80
C ALA A 22 -5.42 12.14 -2.22
N LEU A 23 -4.90 11.49 -3.27
CA LEU A 23 -5.16 11.86 -4.67
C LEU A 23 -6.61 11.67 -5.12
N LEU A 24 -7.41 10.88 -4.42
CA LEU A 24 -8.68 10.36 -4.92
C LEU A 24 -9.93 11.12 -4.50
N VAL A 25 -9.83 12.01 -3.50
CA VAL A 25 -11.02 12.70 -2.94
C VAL A 25 -11.64 13.73 -3.87
N VAL A 26 -11.01 14.06 -5.01
CA VAL A 26 -11.30 15.32 -5.72
C VAL A 26 -11.85 15.23 -7.14
N VAL A 27 -12.09 14.06 -7.71
CA VAL A 27 -12.71 13.98 -9.03
C VAL A 27 -14.22 14.23 -8.93
N SER A 28 -14.58 15.46 -8.59
CA SER A 28 -15.93 15.98 -8.73
C SER A 28 -16.12 16.52 -10.14
N CYS A 29 -16.40 15.66 -11.09
CA CYS A 29 -16.82 16.08 -12.43
C CYS A 29 -18.17 16.80 -12.33
N ASN A 30 -18.13 18.12 -12.42
CA ASN A 30 -19.31 18.94 -12.61
C ASN A 30 -19.73 18.83 -14.07
N ASN A 31 -20.65 17.92 -14.40
CA ASN A 31 -21.32 17.89 -15.68
C ASN A 31 -22.32 19.07 -15.76
N LYS A 32 -21.82 20.28 -15.98
CA LYS A 32 -22.66 21.31 -16.59
C LYS A 32 -22.73 20.99 -18.09
N LYS A 33 -23.92 20.64 -18.53
CA LYS A 33 -24.29 20.57 -19.94
C LYS A 33 -24.09 21.94 -20.59
N ASP A 34 -23.00 22.11 -21.29
CA ASP A 34 -22.89 23.13 -22.34
C ASP A 34 -22.65 22.42 -23.67
N ASN A 35 -23.74 22.31 -24.40
CA ASN A 35 -23.81 21.89 -25.81
C ASN A 35 -23.13 22.94 -26.67
N LYS A 36 -21.94 22.60 -27.22
CA LYS A 36 -21.52 23.07 -28.56
C LYS A 36 -20.27 22.33 -29.02
N ASN A 37 -20.45 21.57 -30.09
CA ASN A 37 -19.47 21.07 -31.07
C ASN A 37 -17.97 21.13 -30.64
N LYS A 38 -17.45 20.03 -30.10
CA LYS A 38 -16.03 19.68 -30.18
C LYS A 38 -15.92 18.21 -30.57
N GLU A 39 -15.08 17.95 -31.56
CA GLU A 39 -14.75 16.60 -32.02
C GLU A 39 -14.43 15.67 -30.87
N LYS A 40 -15.16 14.55 -30.82
CA LYS A 40 -14.93 13.50 -29.82
C LYS A 40 -13.60 12.80 -30.12
N VAL A 41 -12.54 13.16 -29.38
CA VAL A 41 -11.38 12.31 -29.30
C VAL A 41 -11.84 11.02 -28.60
N LYS A 42 -11.89 9.92 -29.34
CA LYS A 42 -12.15 8.58 -28.78
C LYS A 42 -10.98 8.16 -27.90
N VAL A 43 -11.09 8.32 -26.60
CA VAL A 43 -10.21 7.67 -25.64
C VAL A 43 -10.60 6.19 -25.62
N VAL A 44 -9.75 5.37 -26.25
CA VAL A 44 -9.94 3.91 -26.32
C VAL A 44 -9.57 3.34 -24.94
N GLY A 45 -10.57 2.81 -24.22
CA GLY A 45 -10.32 1.96 -23.05
C GLY A 45 -11.10 2.24 -21.78
N VAL A 46 -11.64 3.43 -21.53
CA VAL A 46 -12.42 3.70 -20.29
C VAL A 46 -13.91 3.68 -20.65
N LYS A 47 -14.56 2.53 -20.44
CA LYS A 47 -15.95 2.31 -20.84
C LYS A 47 -17.02 2.86 -19.89
N LYS A 48 -16.66 3.34 -18.69
CA LYS A 48 -17.63 3.80 -17.68
C LYS A 48 -17.12 5.08 -17.00
N ASP A 49 -18.03 6.03 -16.77
CA ASP A 49 -17.72 7.17 -15.91
C ASP A 49 -17.59 6.71 -14.46
N ILE A 50 -16.46 7.03 -13.83
CA ILE A 50 -16.21 6.73 -12.41
C ILE A 50 -16.97 7.78 -11.59
N SER A 51 -17.85 7.34 -10.70
CA SER A 51 -18.67 8.20 -9.84
C SER A 51 -17.90 8.65 -8.58
N LYS A 52 -18.39 9.70 -7.92
CA LYS A 52 -17.84 10.16 -6.64
C LYS A 52 -18.00 9.09 -5.54
N GLU A 53 -19.10 8.37 -5.59
CA GLU A 53 -19.41 7.31 -4.65
C GLU A 53 -18.47 6.12 -4.83
N GLU A 54 -18.08 5.78 -6.08
CA GLU A 54 -17.06 4.77 -6.35
C GLU A 54 -15.69 5.20 -5.80
N ILE A 55 -15.30 6.46 -5.97
CA ILE A 55 -14.05 7.00 -5.42
C ILE A 55 -14.06 6.97 -3.90
N LYS A 56 -15.19 7.35 -3.26
CA LYS A 56 -15.32 7.29 -1.81
C LYS A 56 -15.18 5.85 -1.29
N LYS A 57 -15.89 4.90 -1.89
CA LYS A 57 -15.82 3.49 -1.52
C LYS A 57 -14.40 2.93 -1.75
N TYR A 58 -13.75 3.29 -2.83
CA TYR A 58 -12.35 2.95 -3.09
C TYR A 58 -11.42 3.47 -1.97
N SER A 59 -11.61 4.72 -1.52
CA SER A 59 -10.81 5.29 -0.44
C SER A 59 -10.97 4.55 0.88
N GLU A 60 -12.17 4.03 1.18
CA GLU A 60 -12.39 3.22 2.39
C GLU A 60 -11.70 1.85 2.24
N TYR A 61 -11.77 1.20 1.07
CA TYR A 61 -11.02 -0.03 0.83
C TYR A 61 -9.51 0.15 0.99
N LEU A 62 -8.94 1.28 0.56
CA LEU A 62 -7.52 1.56 0.77
C LEU A 62 -7.15 1.66 2.25
N LYS A 63 -7.97 2.30 3.08
CA LYS A 63 -7.75 2.38 4.54
C LYS A 63 -7.77 1.01 5.20
N ILE A 64 -8.72 0.17 4.77
CA ILE A 64 -8.89 -1.18 5.29
C ILE A 64 -7.75 -2.10 4.80
N SER A 65 -7.25 -1.91 3.56
CA SER A 65 -6.19 -2.76 3.00
C SER A 65 -4.81 -2.57 3.66
N GLU A 66 -4.66 -1.62 4.58
CA GLU A 66 -3.50 -1.46 5.44
C GLU A 66 -3.46 -2.57 6.52
N GLU A 67 -3.22 -3.82 6.10
CA GLU A 67 -3.19 -4.97 6.99
C GLU A 67 -2.25 -4.82 8.19
N PRO A 68 -2.69 -5.30 9.38
CA PRO A 68 -1.76 -5.54 10.46
C PRO A 68 -0.71 -6.56 10.01
N ASN A 69 0.52 -6.29 10.29
CA ASN A 69 1.70 -7.00 9.77
C ASN A 69 1.73 -8.47 10.22
N SER A 70 1.29 -9.36 9.35
CA SER A 70 1.23 -10.81 9.62
C SER A 70 2.58 -11.52 9.51
N GLU A 71 3.63 -10.83 9.06
CA GLU A 71 4.97 -11.42 8.98
C GLU A 71 5.58 -11.70 10.35
N GLU A 72 5.20 -10.93 11.39
CA GLU A 72 5.62 -11.18 12.78
C GLU A 72 5.14 -12.56 13.29
N TRP A 73 4.03 -13.08 12.75
CA TRP A 73 3.47 -14.38 13.13
C TRP A 73 4.12 -15.57 12.44
N ASN A 74 4.65 -15.36 11.23
CA ASN A 74 5.30 -16.44 10.46
C ASN A 74 6.60 -16.91 11.14
N ASP A 75 7.33 -15.98 11.76
CA ASP A 75 8.57 -16.29 12.47
C ASP A 75 8.29 -17.02 13.79
N PHE A 76 7.16 -16.71 14.44
CA PHE A 76 6.80 -17.28 15.73
C PHE A 76 6.64 -18.81 15.70
N PHE A 77 5.92 -19.35 14.70
CA PHE A 77 5.71 -20.80 14.57
C PHE A 77 6.93 -21.55 14.02
N THR A 78 7.83 -20.87 13.32
CA THR A 78 9.09 -21.46 12.85
C THR A 78 10.12 -21.57 13.97
N GLU A 79 10.00 -20.78 15.03
CA GLU A 79 10.93 -20.75 16.16
C GLU A 79 10.58 -21.75 17.28
N ILE A 80 9.37 -22.35 17.31
CA ILE A 80 9.05 -23.38 18.31
C ILE A 80 9.84 -24.66 18.00
N LYS A 81 11.06 -24.71 18.52
CA LYS A 81 11.88 -25.93 18.50
C LYS A 81 11.41 -26.83 19.61
N LYS A 82 10.81 -27.97 19.26
CA LYS A 82 10.33 -28.97 20.24
C LYS A 82 11.37 -29.30 21.32
N ASP A 83 12.64 -29.36 20.95
CA ASP A 83 13.75 -29.69 21.85
C ASP A 83 13.97 -28.64 22.96
N GLU A 84 13.52 -27.41 22.79
CA GLU A 84 13.64 -26.35 23.79
C GLU A 84 12.60 -26.49 24.92
N PHE A 85 11.51 -27.21 24.65
CA PHE A 85 10.40 -27.40 25.58
C PHE A 85 10.47 -28.66 26.40
N PHE A 86 11.40 -29.58 26.10
CA PHE A 86 11.54 -30.83 26.79
C PHE A 86 12.86 -30.91 27.59
N GLU A 87 12.78 -31.51 28.80
CA GLU A 87 13.94 -31.97 29.51
C GLU A 87 14.53 -33.24 28.84
N LYS A 88 15.80 -33.56 29.13
CA LYS A 88 16.44 -34.77 28.59
C LYS A 88 15.73 -36.09 28.96
N ASN A 89 14.90 -36.06 30.00
CA ASN A 89 14.07 -37.20 30.45
C ASN A 89 12.72 -37.28 29.74
N GLY A 90 12.42 -36.33 28.79
CA GLY A 90 11.17 -36.26 28.06
C GLY A 90 10.01 -35.60 28.79
N ASN A 91 10.25 -34.98 29.96
CA ASN A 91 9.27 -34.16 30.65
C ASN A 91 9.25 -32.74 30.03
N ILE A 92 8.08 -32.11 30.02
CA ILE A 92 7.95 -30.69 29.63
C ILE A 92 8.63 -29.85 30.71
N LYS A 93 9.55 -28.98 30.34
CA LYS A 93 10.12 -27.98 31.22
C LYS A 93 8.98 -27.10 31.77
N ASP A 94 9.14 -26.62 33.02
CA ASP A 94 8.16 -25.71 33.62
C ASP A 94 8.28 -24.29 33.02
N ILE A 95 8.02 -24.20 31.73
CA ILE A 95 7.94 -22.96 30.94
C ILE A 95 6.49 -22.66 30.57
N SER A 96 5.55 -23.27 31.30
CA SER A 96 4.12 -23.11 31.00
C SER A 96 3.65 -21.64 30.96
N GLY A 97 4.24 -20.78 31.82
CA GLY A 97 3.98 -19.34 31.79
C GLY A 97 4.56 -18.63 30.57
N GLU A 98 5.72 -19.04 30.09
CA GLU A 98 6.35 -18.49 28.89
C GLU A 98 5.63 -18.93 27.61
N ILE A 99 5.25 -20.22 27.52
CA ILE A 99 4.46 -20.73 26.38
C ILE A 99 3.11 -20.03 26.29
N ILE A 100 2.38 -19.85 27.39
CA ILE A 100 1.07 -19.21 27.40
C ILE A 100 1.19 -17.72 27.03
N SER A 101 2.23 -17.01 27.51
CA SER A 101 2.44 -15.60 27.14
C SER A 101 2.84 -15.42 25.66
N ILE A 102 3.53 -16.42 25.10
CA ILE A 102 3.98 -16.45 23.72
C ILE A 102 2.80 -16.81 22.77
N VAL A 103 1.86 -17.65 23.20
CA VAL A 103 0.77 -18.19 22.37
C VAL A 103 -0.59 -17.58 22.70
N ASN A 104 -0.65 -16.46 23.39
CA ASN A 104 -1.92 -15.73 23.53
C ASN A 104 -2.31 -15.10 22.19
N LEU A 105 -3.12 -15.83 21.42
CA LEU A 105 -3.59 -15.43 20.09
C LEU A 105 -4.91 -14.65 20.13
N ASP A 106 -5.50 -14.42 21.31
CA ASP A 106 -6.81 -13.78 21.45
C ASP A 106 -6.87 -12.41 20.80
N ASP A 107 -5.87 -11.58 21.03
CA ASP A 107 -5.82 -10.23 20.44
C ASP A 107 -5.78 -10.30 18.90
N SER A 108 -5.07 -11.27 18.36
CA SER A 108 -4.96 -11.44 16.90
C SER A 108 -6.21 -12.04 16.29
N ILE A 109 -6.84 -13.00 16.97
CA ILE A 109 -8.13 -13.59 16.57
C ILE A 109 -9.19 -12.48 16.55
N ASN A 110 -9.22 -11.62 17.56
CA ASN A 110 -10.13 -10.50 17.66
C ASN A 110 -9.86 -9.45 16.56
N LEU A 111 -8.60 -9.09 16.33
CA LEU A 111 -8.20 -8.14 15.29
C LEU A 111 -8.60 -8.62 13.89
N ILE A 112 -8.38 -9.91 13.58
CA ILE A 112 -8.86 -10.52 12.33
C ILE A 112 -10.38 -10.43 12.25
N GLY A 113 -11.11 -10.68 13.35
CA GLY A 113 -12.57 -10.55 13.39
C GLY A 113 -13.06 -9.12 13.10
N GLU A 114 -12.41 -8.11 13.65
CA GLU A 114 -12.69 -6.70 13.35
C GLU A 114 -12.43 -6.39 11.87
N TYR A 115 -11.33 -6.86 11.34
CA TYR A 115 -10.93 -6.65 9.95
C TYR A 115 -11.91 -7.33 8.96
N ILE A 116 -12.35 -8.57 9.24
CA ILE A 116 -13.41 -9.25 8.48
C ILE A 116 -14.69 -8.39 8.45
N LYS A 117 -15.06 -7.83 9.60
CA LYS A 117 -16.25 -6.98 9.71
C LYS A 117 -16.13 -5.73 8.87
N GLU A 118 -15.02 -5.00 8.98
CA GLU A 118 -14.78 -3.76 8.24
C GLU A 118 -14.85 -3.98 6.73
N ILE A 119 -14.18 -5.02 6.21
CA ILE A 119 -14.23 -5.37 4.79
C ILE A 119 -15.67 -5.74 4.37
N THR A 120 -16.36 -6.55 5.16
CA THR A 120 -17.73 -6.99 4.87
C THR A 120 -18.70 -5.82 4.83
N ASP A 121 -18.58 -4.89 5.78
CA ASP A 121 -19.40 -3.68 5.84
C ASP A 121 -19.16 -2.79 4.60
N GLU A 122 -17.90 -2.67 4.14
CA GLU A 122 -17.57 -1.89 2.95
C GLU A 122 -18.09 -2.54 1.66
N MET A 123 -17.96 -3.87 1.53
CA MET A 123 -18.52 -4.62 0.39
C MET A 123 -20.02 -4.39 0.19
N GLN A 124 -20.77 -4.23 1.27
CA GLN A 124 -22.24 -4.05 1.22
C GLN A 124 -22.65 -2.66 0.76
N LYS A 125 -21.79 -1.64 0.89
CA LYS A 125 -22.09 -0.27 0.49
C LYS A 125 -22.28 -0.12 -1.01
N ARG A 126 -23.06 0.87 -1.42
CA ARG A 126 -23.24 1.29 -2.81
C ARG A 126 -22.26 2.41 -3.17
N PRO A 127 -21.82 2.48 -4.44
CA PRO A 127 -22.14 1.57 -5.55
C PRO A 127 -21.44 0.21 -5.46
N LYS A 128 -21.90 -0.78 -6.22
CA LYS A 128 -21.16 -2.04 -6.34
C LYS A 128 -19.94 -1.84 -7.25
N MET A 129 -18.79 -2.28 -6.75
CA MET A 129 -17.51 -2.28 -7.46
C MET A 129 -17.13 -3.75 -7.75
N GLU A 130 -17.79 -4.36 -8.76
CA GLU A 130 -17.85 -5.82 -8.97
C GLU A 130 -16.52 -6.55 -8.78
N SER A 131 -15.44 -6.06 -9.41
CA SER A 131 -14.12 -6.70 -9.30
C SER A 131 -13.52 -6.56 -7.89
N ILE A 132 -13.57 -5.36 -7.33
CA ILE A 132 -12.99 -5.08 -6.00
C ILE A 132 -13.80 -5.80 -4.92
N ASP A 133 -15.15 -5.68 -4.96
CA ASP A 133 -16.04 -6.34 -3.99
C ASP A 133 -15.85 -7.86 -4.02
N LYS A 134 -15.67 -8.46 -5.22
CA LYS A 134 -15.41 -9.90 -5.34
C LYS A 134 -14.06 -10.32 -4.75
N ASN A 135 -13.02 -9.54 -4.99
CA ASN A 135 -11.68 -9.82 -4.45
C ASN A 135 -11.65 -9.59 -2.93
N ALA A 136 -12.39 -8.60 -2.43
CA ALA A 136 -12.59 -8.40 -1.00
C ALA A 136 -13.33 -9.58 -0.34
N GLU A 137 -14.36 -10.16 -1.00
CA GLU A 137 -15.04 -11.38 -0.55
C GLU A 137 -14.06 -12.55 -0.43
N ASN A 138 -13.20 -12.77 -1.43
CA ASN A 138 -12.19 -13.84 -1.39
C ASN A 138 -11.20 -13.64 -0.22
N LEU A 139 -10.82 -12.38 0.06
CA LEU A 139 -9.98 -12.08 1.22
C LEU A 139 -10.69 -12.38 2.53
N VAL A 140 -11.96 -11.99 2.68
CA VAL A 140 -12.78 -12.29 3.85
C VAL A 140 -12.86 -13.81 4.07
N ASP A 141 -13.10 -14.60 3.04
CA ASP A 141 -13.15 -16.06 3.14
C ASP A 141 -11.81 -16.64 3.64
N SER A 142 -10.69 -16.11 3.19
CA SER A 142 -9.37 -16.56 3.65
C SER A 142 -9.07 -16.13 5.09
N LEU A 143 -9.50 -14.93 5.51
CA LEU A 143 -9.38 -14.44 6.89
C LEU A 143 -10.22 -15.28 7.86
N ILE A 144 -11.41 -15.68 7.47
CA ILE A 144 -12.25 -16.59 8.27
C ILE A 144 -11.55 -17.95 8.49
N GLN A 145 -10.91 -18.48 7.45
CA GLN A 145 -10.16 -19.75 7.58
C GLN A 145 -8.92 -19.56 8.48
N GLU A 146 -8.21 -18.45 8.37
CA GLU A 146 -7.07 -18.14 9.23
C GLU A 146 -7.52 -18.00 10.69
N GLN A 147 -8.56 -17.21 10.97
CA GLN A 147 -9.12 -17.05 12.30
C GLN A 147 -9.49 -18.40 12.95
N LYS A 148 -10.11 -19.30 12.16
CA LYS A 148 -10.46 -20.64 12.63
C LYS A 148 -9.22 -21.45 13.02
N VAL A 149 -8.15 -21.42 12.22
CA VAL A 149 -6.92 -22.17 12.53
C VAL A 149 -6.20 -21.57 13.72
N LEU A 150 -6.15 -20.25 13.84
CA LEU A 150 -5.59 -19.58 15.02
C LEU A 150 -6.35 -19.91 16.30
N THR A 151 -7.69 -20.00 16.21
CA THR A 151 -8.52 -20.45 17.33
C THR A 151 -8.21 -21.91 17.71
N GLU A 152 -8.04 -22.82 16.73
CA GLU A 152 -7.65 -24.22 16.99
C GLU A 152 -6.28 -24.31 17.70
N ILE A 153 -5.34 -23.47 17.29
CA ILE A 153 -4.01 -23.36 17.91
C ILE A 153 -4.13 -22.83 19.35
N ASN A 154 -4.84 -21.71 19.55
CA ASN A 154 -5.05 -21.11 20.85
C ASN A 154 -5.68 -22.11 21.84
N ASP A 155 -6.75 -22.76 21.41
CA ASP A 155 -7.45 -23.81 22.19
C ASP A 155 -6.53 -24.96 22.60
N TYR A 156 -5.67 -25.41 21.70
CA TYR A 156 -4.72 -26.50 21.97
C TYR A 156 -3.74 -26.14 23.08
N PHE A 157 -3.27 -24.90 23.12
CA PHE A 157 -2.36 -24.43 24.16
C PHE A 157 -3.08 -24.07 25.46
N GLU A 158 -4.21 -23.35 25.39
CA GLU A 158 -4.97 -22.97 26.59
C GLU A 158 -5.53 -24.16 27.37
N LYS A 159 -6.07 -25.18 26.68
CA LYS A 159 -6.59 -26.40 27.29
C LYS A 159 -5.48 -27.28 27.86
N GLY A 160 -4.23 -27.00 27.53
CA GLY A 160 -3.08 -27.79 27.98
C GLY A 160 -2.94 -29.13 27.26
N ASP A 161 -3.62 -29.33 26.13
CA ASP A 161 -3.56 -30.56 25.34
C ASP A 161 -2.12 -30.91 24.92
N TYR A 162 -1.29 -29.89 24.68
CA TYR A 162 0.12 -30.01 24.36
C TYR A 162 0.93 -30.75 25.42
N LYS A 163 0.48 -30.74 26.71
CA LYS A 163 1.13 -31.48 27.81
C LYS A 163 0.86 -32.98 27.69
N THR A 164 -0.35 -33.33 27.23
CA THR A 164 -0.80 -34.72 27.13
C THR A 164 -0.19 -35.43 25.94
N ASP A 165 -0.14 -34.78 24.78
CA ASP A 165 0.37 -35.35 23.53
C ASP A 165 1.87 -35.02 23.28
N LYS A 166 2.50 -34.32 24.21
CA LYS A 166 3.93 -33.90 24.11
C LYS A 166 4.22 -33.10 22.84
N LEU A 167 3.40 -32.12 22.57
CA LEU A 167 3.46 -31.28 21.38
C LEU A 167 3.25 -32.07 20.05
N GLY A 168 2.58 -33.20 20.10
CA GLY A 168 2.36 -34.08 18.95
C GLY A 168 1.64 -33.41 17.79
N LYS A 169 0.67 -32.51 18.08
CA LYS A 169 -0.11 -31.80 17.05
C LYS A 169 0.54 -30.53 16.51
N VAL A 170 1.64 -30.04 17.09
CA VAL A 170 2.23 -28.74 16.71
C VAL A 170 2.60 -28.70 15.23
N ASP A 171 3.19 -29.78 14.69
CA ASP A 171 3.56 -29.80 13.27
C ASP A 171 2.35 -29.75 12.34
N GLU A 172 1.28 -30.49 12.69
CA GLU A 172 0.01 -30.47 11.93
C GLU A 172 -0.62 -29.07 11.94
N LEU A 173 -0.71 -28.44 13.12
CA LEU A 173 -1.26 -27.11 13.29
C LEU A 173 -0.44 -26.06 12.54
N ASN A 174 0.89 -26.17 12.58
CA ASN A 174 1.80 -25.29 11.87
C ASN A 174 1.60 -25.41 10.34
N GLU A 175 1.50 -26.62 9.80
CA GLU A 175 1.23 -26.82 8.37
C GLU A 175 -0.15 -26.28 7.96
N LYS A 176 -1.19 -26.49 8.78
CA LYS A 176 -2.51 -25.88 8.55
C LYS A 176 -2.39 -24.35 8.49
N TYR A 177 -1.69 -23.75 9.45
CA TYR A 177 -1.52 -22.30 9.51
C TYR A 177 -0.78 -21.75 8.29
N LYS A 178 0.33 -22.39 7.88
CA LYS A 178 1.07 -21.98 6.67
C LYS A 178 0.20 -21.98 5.41
N VAL A 179 -0.74 -22.91 5.31
CA VAL A 179 -1.65 -22.98 4.15
C VAL A 179 -2.62 -21.79 4.16
N VAL A 180 -3.29 -21.54 5.29
CA VAL A 180 -4.28 -20.44 5.38
C VAL A 180 -3.62 -19.09 5.29
N LEU A 181 -2.45 -18.91 5.88
CA LEU A 181 -1.64 -17.68 5.78
C LEU A 181 -1.27 -17.38 4.31
N ARG A 182 -0.80 -18.40 3.58
CA ARG A 182 -0.46 -18.24 2.15
C ARG A 182 -1.67 -17.81 1.33
N ASN A 183 -2.82 -18.45 1.56
CA ASN A 183 -4.07 -18.11 0.86
C ASN A 183 -4.50 -16.66 1.17
N ARG A 184 -4.39 -16.22 2.43
CA ARG A 184 -4.68 -14.84 2.80
C ARG A 184 -3.76 -13.85 2.11
N ILE A 185 -2.44 -14.09 2.13
CA ILE A 185 -1.44 -13.22 1.47
C ILE A 185 -1.74 -13.12 -0.03
N GLU A 186 -2.09 -14.23 -0.69
CA GLU A 186 -2.43 -14.23 -2.12
C GLU A 186 -3.71 -13.42 -2.39
N ASN A 187 -4.78 -13.62 -1.61
CA ASN A 187 -6.03 -12.88 -1.78
C ASN A 187 -5.87 -11.38 -1.45
N SER A 188 -5.06 -11.04 -0.45
CA SER A 188 -4.70 -9.66 -0.15
C SER A 188 -3.99 -8.99 -1.35
N LYS A 189 -3.03 -9.70 -1.95
CA LYS A 189 -2.33 -9.21 -3.15
C LYS A 189 -3.28 -9.04 -4.34
N ILE A 190 -4.23 -9.95 -4.53
CA ILE A 190 -5.24 -9.84 -5.61
C ILE A 190 -6.15 -8.62 -5.37
N LEU A 191 -6.60 -8.38 -4.14
CA LEU A 191 -7.37 -7.18 -3.81
C LEU A 191 -6.56 -5.91 -4.05
N SER A 192 -5.33 -5.86 -3.56
CA SER A 192 -4.41 -4.72 -3.77
C SER A 192 -4.19 -4.42 -5.25
N ASN A 193 -4.01 -5.44 -6.09
CA ASN A 193 -3.88 -5.26 -7.54
C ASN A 193 -5.15 -4.65 -8.15
N SER A 194 -6.33 -5.08 -7.71
CA SER A 194 -7.60 -4.52 -8.21
C SER A 194 -7.79 -3.05 -7.80
N LEU A 195 -7.35 -2.70 -6.59
CA LEU A 195 -7.34 -1.32 -6.12
C LEU A 195 -6.37 -0.47 -6.94
N HIS A 196 -5.19 -1.00 -7.25
CA HIS A 196 -4.21 -0.34 -8.11
C HIS A 196 -4.74 -0.11 -9.53
N GLU A 197 -5.37 -1.10 -10.16
CA GLU A 197 -6.00 -0.96 -11.48
C GLU A 197 -7.09 0.11 -11.49
N PHE A 198 -7.86 0.22 -10.42
CA PHE A 198 -8.88 1.26 -10.27
C PHE A 198 -8.24 2.65 -10.13
N ALA A 199 -7.17 2.78 -9.33
CA ALA A 199 -6.39 4.02 -9.23
C ALA A 199 -5.84 4.47 -10.58
N GLU A 200 -5.25 3.55 -11.36
CA GLU A 200 -4.78 3.86 -12.70
C GLU A 200 -5.89 4.37 -13.63
N ALA A 201 -7.08 3.76 -13.55
CA ALA A 201 -8.22 4.21 -14.35
C ALA A 201 -8.66 5.64 -13.99
N ILE A 202 -8.65 5.99 -12.70
CA ILE A 202 -8.90 7.36 -12.22
C ILE A 202 -7.84 8.32 -12.75
N ASN A 203 -6.56 7.97 -12.62
CA ASN A 203 -5.45 8.79 -13.05
C ASN A 203 -5.49 9.06 -14.57
N LYS A 204 -5.73 8.03 -15.39
CA LYS A 204 -5.90 8.16 -16.84
C LYS A 204 -7.06 9.09 -17.21
N LYS A 205 -8.18 9.00 -16.48
CA LYS A 205 -9.33 9.90 -16.68
C LYS A 205 -8.99 11.35 -16.32
N MET A 206 -8.29 11.55 -15.20
CA MET A 206 -7.86 12.88 -14.74
C MET A 206 -6.87 13.50 -15.73
N GLU A 207 -5.90 12.73 -16.21
CA GLU A 207 -4.94 13.19 -17.22
C GLU A 207 -5.65 13.64 -18.50
N ALA A 208 -6.59 12.84 -19.00
CA ALA A 208 -7.37 13.16 -20.19
C ALA A 208 -8.20 14.45 -19.98
N GLN A 209 -8.82 14.62 -18.81
CA GLN A 209 -9.60 15.82 -18.48
C GLN A 209 -8.71 17.07 -18.44
N LEU A 210 -7.59 17.02 -17.72
CA LEU A 210 -6.64 18.13 -17.63
C LEU A 210 -6.09 18.52 -19.01
N GLN A 211 -5.83 17.53 -19.88
CA GLN A 211 -5.39 17.76 -21.24
C GLN A 211 -6.47 18.44 -22.08
N MET A 212 -7.72 17.98 -21.99
CA MET A 212 -8.87 18.60 -22.70
C MET A 212 -9.12 20.04 -22.25
N ASP A 213 -8.94 20.33 -20.97
CA ASP A 213 -9.12 21.65 -20.36
C ASP A 213 -7.92 22.58 -20.59
N GLY A 214 -6.85 22.10 -21.22
CA GLY A 214 -5.61 22.86 -21.46
C GLY A 214 -4.85 23.18 -20.18
N LYS A 215 -5.04 22.40 -19.11
CA LYS A 215 -4.40 22.59 -17.80
C LYS A 215 -3.01 21.94 -17.75
N THR A 216 -2.08 22.55 -18.48
CA THR A 216 -0.73 21.96 -18.71
C THR A 216 0.12 21.91 -17.45
N ALA A 217 0.01 22.90 -16.55
CA ALA A 217 0.72 22.92 -15.28
C ALA A 217 0.23 21.79 -14.36
N LYS A 218 -1.09 21.68 -14.15
CA LYS A 218 -1.69 20.60 -13.33
C LYS A 218 -1.44 19.23 -13.93
N LEU A 219 -1.50 19.09 -15.26
CA LEU A 219 -1.17 17.83 -15.94
C LEU A 219 0.29 17.41 -15.70
N SER A 220 1.22 18.37 -15.74
CA SER A 220 2.64 18.08 -15.47
C SER A 220 2.86 17.64 -14.02
N ILE A 221 2.19 18.28 -13.06
CA ILE A 221 2.25 17.89 -11.65
C ILE A 221 1.66 16.49 -11.46
N LEU A 222 0.48 16.18 -12.01
CA LEU A 222 -0.13 14.85 -11.93
C LEU A 222 0.78 13.78 -12.50
N LYS A 223 1.38 14.00 -13.68
CA LYS A 223 2.32 13.05 -14.28
C LYS A 223 3.56 12.83 -13.42
N PHE A 224 4.04 13.86 -12.76
CA PHE A 224 5.17 13.74 -11.85
C PHE A 224 4.80 12.93 -10.60
N VAL A 225 3.65 13.22 -9.98
CA VAL A 225 3.12 12.44 -8.84
C VAL A 225 2.97 10.98 -9.22
N ASN A 226 2.31 10.67 -10.35
CA ASN A 226 2.15 9.29 -10.83
C ASN A 226 3.51 8.59 -11.10
N SER A 227 4.54 9.34 -11.49
CA SER A 227 5.89 8.78 -11.68
C SER A 227 6.59 8.53 -10.34
N ALA A 228 6.35 9.38 -9.35
CA ALA A 228 6.84 9.18 -7.98
C ALA A 228 6.18 7.97 -7.33
N ASP A 229 4.88 7.73 -7.58
CA ASP A 229 4.17 6.54 -7.12
C ASP A 229 4.78 5.26 -7.69
N ARG A 230 5.00 5.23 -9.01
CA ARG A 230 5.63 4.06 -9.67
C ARG A 230 7.05 3.79 -9.17
N PHE A 231 7.83 4.85 -8.92
CA PHE A 231 9.16 4.68 -8.33
C PHE A 231 9.06 4.09 -6.92
N ALA A 232 8.18 4.64 -6.09
CA ALA A 232 8.01 4.18 -4.72
C ALA A 232 7.47 2.74 -4.67
N GLU A 233 6.56 2.36 -5.57
CA GLU A 233 6.10 0.98 -5.71
C GLU A 233 7.26 0.03 -6.07
N ALA A 234 8.08 0.38 -7.05
CA ALA A 234 9.25 -0.41 -7.42
C ALA A 234 10.28 -0.51 -6.28
N ALA A 235 10.45 0.57 -5.50
CA ALA A 235 11.43 0.66 -4.44
C ALA A 235 11.01 -0.04 -3.14
N PHE A 236 9.69 -0.06 -2.83
CA PHE A 236 9.16 -0.51 -1.54
C PHE A 236 8.23 -1.73 -1.65
N SER A 237 8.20 -2.41 -2.80
CA SER A 237 7.39 -3.62 -3.01
C SER A 237 7.81 -4.79 -2.11
N LYS A 238 9.05 -4.80 -1.63
CA LYS A 238 9.60 -5.83 -0.75
C LYS A 238 9.85 -5.34 0.67
N ASN A 239 9.89 -6.29 1.60
CA ASN A 239 10.22 -6.04 3.01
C ASN A 239 11.74 -6.01 3.28
N ASN A 240 12.55 -6.28 2.27
CA ASN A 240 14.01 -6.25 2.39
C ASN A 240 14.63 -5.34 1.31
N LEU A 241 15.88 -4.94 1.55
CA LEU A 241 16.64 -4.08 0.65
C LEU A 241 17.53 -4.86 -0.34
N ASN A 242 17.30 -6.16 -0.48
CA ASN A 242 18.01 -6.99 -1.43
C ASN A 242 17.29 -6.97 -2.77
N PHE A 243 17.80 -6.20 -3.70
CA PHE A 243 17.29 -6.10 -5.07
C PHE A 243 18.09 -7.03 -5.98
N ASP A 244 17.38 -7.85 -6.75
CA ASP A 244 18.00 -8.60 -7.85
C ASP A 244 18.19 -7.72 -9.10
N GLU A 245 18.83 -8.27 -10.14
CA GLU A 245 19.12 -7.51 -11.38
C GLU A 245 17.85 -7.03 -12.10
N GLU A 246 16.77 -7.81 -12.08
CA GLU A 246 15.52 -7.45 -12.73
C GLU A 246 14.82 -6.32 -11.99
N GLU A 247 14.83 -6.35 -10.68
CA GLU A 247 14.29 -5.31 -9.80
C GLU A 247 15.08 -4.01 -9.92
N ILE A 248 16.41 -4.08 -9.98
CA ILE A 248 17.25 -2.91 -10.23
C ILE A 248 16.90 -2.28 -11.59
N LYS A 249 16.69 -3.07 -12.65
CA LYS A 249 16.24 -2.56 -13.95
C LYS A 249 14.84 -1.93 -13.88
N GLY A 250 13.94 -2.52 -13.09
CA GLY A 250 12.62 -1.93 -12.82
C GLY A 250 12.72 -0.58 -12.15
N LEU A 251 13.56 -0.49 -11.11
CA LEU A 251 13.82 0.75 -10.38
C LEU A 251 14.49 1.82 -11.25
N GLU A 252 15.44 1.45 -12.10
CA GLU A 252 16.05 2.33 -13.10
C GLU A 252 15.03 2.90 -14.07
N LYS A 253 14.14 2.05 -14.58
CA LYS A 253 13.07 2.47 -15.49
C LYS A 253 12.15 3.48 -14.81
N ALA A 254 11.69 3.19 -13.60
CA ALA A 254 10.82 4.07 -12.83
C ALA A 254 11.51 5.41 -12.52
N ASN A 255 12.80 5.39 -12.13
CA ASN A 255 13.57 6.62 -11.92
C ASN A 255 13.69 7.44 -13.21
N ASN A 256 13.98 6.82 -14.36
CA ASN A 256 14.08 7.53 -15.63
C ASN A 256 12.75 8.20 -16.03
N GLU A 257 11.61 7.56 -15.76
CA GLU A 257 10.28 8.13 -15.99
C GLU A 257 10.04 9.35 -15.08
N LEU A 258 10.41 9.25 -13.81
CA LEU A 258 10.31 10.33 -12.83
C LEU A 258 11.20 11.52 -13.22
N GLN A 259 12.45 11.30 -13.63
CA GLN A 259 13.34 12.36 -14.08
C GLN A 259 12.81 13.11 -15.30
N LYS A 260 12.24 12.39 -16.28
CA LYS A 260 11.58 13.03 -17.44
C LYS A 260 10.35 13.86 -17.04
N ALA A 261 9.58 13.38 -16.07
CA ALA A 261 8.44 14.13 -15.55
C ALA A 261 8.90 15.37 -14.77
N TYR A 262 9.99 15.26 -13.99
CA TYR A 262 10.60 16.37 -13.27
C TYR A 262 11.08 17.49 -14.20
N GLU A 263 11.65 17.19 -15.37
CA GLU A 263 12.04 18.21 -16.36
C GLU A 263 10.90 19.16 -16.72
N ASN A 264 9.67 18.67 -16.79
CA ASN A 264 8.50 19.51 -17.07
C ASN A 264 8.17 20.42 -15.89
N ILE A 265 8.29 19.92 -14.65
CA ILE A 265 8.14 20.74 -13.45
C ILE A 265 9.26 21.79 -13.37
N ALA A 266 10.50 21.42 -13.66
CA ALA A 266 11.65 22.32 -13.64
C ALA A 266 11.51 23.50 -14.62
N LYS A 267 10.95 23.26 -15.81
CA LYS A 267 10.69 24.27 -16.86
C LYS A 267 9.46 25.14 -16.61
N MET A 268 8.60 24.76 -15.67
CA MET A 268 7.38 25.50 -15.36
C MET A 268 7.68 26.86 -14.72
N THR A 269 6.97 27.91 -15.13
CA THR A 269 7.10 29.26 -14.57
C THR A 269 5.95 29.60 -13.64
N VAL A 270 6.16 30.62 -12.79
CA VAL A 270 5.10 31.15 -11.90
C VAL A 270 3.88 31.64 -12.73
N GLU A 271 4.12 32.24 -13.91
CA GLU A 271 3.06 32.71 -14.79
C GLU A 271 2.21 31.55 -15.32
N ASN A 272 2.85 30.42 -15.69
CA ASN A 272 2.12 29.22 -16.11
C ASN A 272 1.24 28.68 -14.97
N ALA A 273 1.80 28.63 -13.76
CA ALA A 273 1.10 28.18 -12.57
C ALA A 273 -0.10 29.09 -12.24
N LYS A 274 0.10 30.40 -12.20
CA LYS A 274 -0.96 31.41 -11.92
C LYS A 274 -2.12 31.35 -12.93
N LYS A 275 -1.87 31.06 -14.20
CA LYS A 275 -2.96 30.87 -15.23
C LYS A 275 -3.89 29.70 -14.89
N GLU A 276 -3.44 28.76 -14.12
CA GLU A 276 -4.23 27.59 -13.70
C GLU A 276 -4.68 27.67 -12.22
N ASN A 277 -4.66 28.87 -11.63
CA ASN A 277 -5.03 29.15 -10.24
C ASN A 277 -4.15 28.41 -9.21
N ILE A 278 -2.87 28.20 -9.53
CA ILE A 278 -1.87 27.71 -8.59
C ILE A 278 -1.24 28.94 -7.94
N SER A 279 -1.32 29.06 -6.62
CA SER A 279 -0.68 30.18 -5.90
C SER A 279 0.85 30.10 -6.00
N GLU A 280 1.50 31.24 -5.87
CA GLU A 280 2.96 31.29 -5.89
C GLU A 280 3.58 30.47 -4.74
N SER A 281 2.94 30.48 -3.56
CA SER A 281 3.33 29.66 -2.41
C SER A 281 3.24 28.16 -2.71
N ASP A 282 2.11 27.71 -3.30
CA ASP A 282 1.91 26.31 -3.64
C ASP A 282 2.87 25.89 -4.75
N PHE A 283 3.06 26.74 -5.74
CA PHE A 283 4.03 26.48 -6.82
C PHE A 283 5.46 26.31 -6.30
N LYS A 284 5.87 27.15 -5.33
CA LYS A 284 7.17 27.02 -4.67
C LYS A 284 7.31 25.68 -3.97
N LYS A 285 6.31 25.29 -3.18
CA LYS A 285 6.29 23.97 -2.50
C LYS A 285 6.38 22.82 -3.48
N ILE A 286 5.61 22.87 -4.58
CA ILE A 286 5.66 21.85 -5.63
C ILE A 286 7.07 21.72 -6.20
N LYS A 287 7.73 22.85 -6.50
CA LYS A 287 9.10 22.85 -7.01
C LYS A 287 10.07 22.21 -6.02
N GLU A 288 10.05 22.65 -4.76
CA GLU A 288 10.92 22.16 -3.69
C GLU A 288 10.72 20.65 -3.47
N SER A 289 9.48 20.19 -3.29
CA SER A 289 9.20 18.76 -3.10
C SER A 289 9.58 17.93 -4.31
N SER A 290 9.36 18.43 -5.53
CA SER A 290 9.73 17.72 -6.76
C SER A 290 11.23 17.60 -6.93
N GLU A 291 12.00 18.62 -6.55
CA GLU A 291 13.47 18.60 -6.56
C GLU A 291 14.01 17.59 -5.56
N ILE A 292 13.49 17.61 -4.31
CA ILE A 292 13.88 16.64 -3.27
C ILE A 292 13.58 15.21 -3.73
N LEU A 293 12.40 14.96 -4.32
CA LEU A 293 12.04 13.66 -4.88
C LEU A 293 13.00 13.22 -5.98
N SER A 294 13.26 14.09 -6.97
CA SER A 294 14.15 13.81 -8.08
C SER A 294 15.57 13.45 -7.63
N GLU A 295 16.12 14.21 -6.69
CA GLU A 295 17.46 13.94 -6.15
C GLU A 295 17.52 12.64 -5.34
N ASN A 296 16.54 12.42 -4.45
CA ASN A 296 16.59 11.26 -3.55
C ASN A 296 16.26 9.95 -4.26
N THR A 297 15.46 9.96 -5.32
CA THR A 297 15.26 8.73 -6.14
C THR A 297 16.56 8.33 -6.85
N GLN A 298 17.37 9.28 -7.32
CA GLN A 298 18.69 8.99 -7.89
C GLN A 298 19.67 8.48 -6.83
N LYS A 299 19.70 9.10 -5.64
CA LYS A 299 20.56 8.66 -4.52
C LYS A 299 20.18 7.26 -4.08
N MET A 300 18.87 6.97 -3.95
CA MET A 300 18.39 5.64 -3.59
C MET A 300 18.80 4.59 -4.61
N LEU A 301 18.62 4.85 -5.91
CA LEU A 301 19.05 3.95 -6.98
C LEU A 301 20.57 3.69 -6.95
N THR A 302 21.35 4.74 -6.70
CA THR A 302 22.82 4.63 -6.54
C THR A 302 23.17 3.80 -5.32
N GLY A 303 22.49 4.02 -4.19
CA GLY A 303 22.68 3.27 -2.96
C GLY A 303 22.35 1.78 -3.13
N VAL A 304 21.26 1.46 -3.85
CA VAL A 304 20.88 0.08 -4.18
C VAL A 304 21.98 -0.60 -5.01
N LYS A 305 22.45 0.04 -6.09
CA LYS A 305 23.52 -0.49 -6.96
C LYS A 305 24.84 -0.71 -6.23
N ASN A 306 25.16 0.17 -5.30
CA ASN A 306 26.40 0.12 -4.53
C ASN A 306 26.26 -0.67 -3.22
N GLN A 307 25.08 -1.26 -2.96
CA GLN A 307 24.74 -1.95 -1.71
C GLN A 307 24.98 -1.09 -0.46
N ASN A 308 24.77 0.23 -0.59
CA ASN A 308 24.90 1.19 0.49
C ASN A 308 23.55 1.36 1.22
N ILE A 309 23.30 0.49 2.20
CA ILE A 309 22.04 0.45 2.96
C ILE A 309 21.73 1.80 3.63
N GLN A 310 22.74 2.51 4.14
CA GLN A 310 22.52 3.78 4.82
C GLN A 310 21.99 4.85 3.85
N GLU A 311 22.54 4.94 2.66
CA GLU A 311 22.07 5.86 1.62
C GLU A 311 20.65 5.52 1.16
N VAL A 312 20.35 4.23 1.01
CA VAL A 312 19.00 3.76 0.66
C VAL A 312 17.97 4.18 1.72
N VAL A 313 18.25 3.95 3.00
CA VAL A 313 17.33 4.29 4.10
C VAL A 313 17.09 5.80 4.21
N ILE A 314 18.16 6.61 4.12
CA ILE A 314 18.04 8.08 4.18
C ILE A 314 17.23 8.59 2.99
N SER A 315 17.54 8.11 1.78
CA SER A 315 16.86 8.53 0.56
C SER A 315 15.39 8.11 0.57
N ALA A 316 15.07 6.90 1.05
CA ALA A 316 13.70 6.41 1.22
C ALA A 316 12.87 7.32 2.14
N SER A 317 13.41 7.72 3.28
CA SER A 317 12.73 8.64 4.21
C SER A 317 12.43 9.99 3.55
N ASN A 318 13.40 10.56 2.83
CA ASN A 318 13.24 11.83 2.14
C ASN A 318 12.22 11.74 0.98
N ILE A 319 12.22 10.64 0.23
CA ILE A 319 11.25 10.38 -0.84
C ILE A 319 9.83 10.38 -0.28
N LEU A 320 9.58 9.66 0.81
CA LEU A 320 8.26 9.57 1.41
C LEU A 320 7.76 10.91 1.95
N SER A 321 8.62 11.65 2.65
CA SER A 321 8.26 12.99 3.15
C SER A 321 7.93 13.94 2.01
N ALA A 322 8.81 14.06 1.01
CA ALA A 322 8.59 14.97 -0.11
C ALA A 322 7.39 14.57 -0.99
N LYS A 323 7.13 13.26 -1.14
CA LYS A 323 5.94 12.75 -1.83
C LYS A 323 4.66 13.16 -1.10
N THR A 324 4.60 12.98 0.21
CA THR A 324 3.45 13.38 1.03
C THR A 324 3.19 14.89 0.94
N ASP A 325 4.25 15.72 1.02
CA ASP A 325 4.12 17.16 0.89
C ASP A 325 3.59 17.58 -0.49
N LEU A 326 4.09 16.96 -1.55
CA LEU A 326 3.65 17.22 -2.92
C LEU A 326 2.18 16.84 -3.14
N GLU A 327 1.77 15.66 -2.66
CA GLU A 327 0.40 15.17 -2.75
C GLU A 327 -0.58 16.06 -2.01
N ASN A 328 -0.22 16.49 -0.81
CA ASN A 328 -1.05 17.41 -0.01
C ASN A 328 -1.31 18.72 -0.75
N VAL A 329 -0.28 19.31 -1.35
CA VAL A 329 -0.44 20.53 -2.14
C VAL A 329 -1.28 20.27 -3.38
N PHE A 330 -1.02 19.19 -4.11
CA PHE A 330 -1.74 18.86 -5.33
C PHE A 330 -3.21 18.58 -5.09
N ASN A 331 -3.55 17.88 -4.01
CA ASN A 331 -4.94 17.62 -3.62
C ASN A 331 -5.71 18.92 -3.33
N VAL A 332 -5.11 19.88 -2.64
CA VAL A 332 -5.71 21.20 -2.42
C VAL A 332 -5.98 21.90 -3.75
N LEU A 333 -5.06 21.83 -4.70
CA LEU A 333 -5.22 22.43 -6.04
C LEU A 333 -6.35 21.78 -6.85
N LEU A 334 -6.57 20.50 -6.70
CA LEU A 334 -7.67 19.80 -7.34
C LEU A 334 -9.01 20.19 -6.72
N MET A 335 -9.08 20.38 -5.39
CA MET A 335 -10.30 20.82 -4.68
C MET A 335 -10.74 22.23 -5.05
N GLN A 336 -9.82 23.14 -5.29
CA GLN A 336 -10.12 24.54 -5.62
C GLN A 336 -10.81 24.72 -6.99
N ASN A 337 -10.68 23.77 -7.90
CA ASN A 337 -11.35 23.84 -9.22
C ASN A 337 -12.82 23.47 -9.20
N ASN A 338 -13.36 23.06 -8.08
CA ASN A 338 -14.75 22.60 -7.92
C ASN A 338 -15.69 23.68 -7.32
N LYS A 339 -15.19 24.90 -7.12
CA LYS A 339 -15.97 26.09 -6.76
C LYS A 339 -16.18 26.97 -7.97
#